data_7e39666c1308e3ce8c091185cb2527ca
#
_entry.id   7e39666c1308e3ce8c091185cb2527ca
#
_cell.length_a   1.000
_cell.length_b   1.000
_cell.length_c   1.000
_cell.angle_alpha   90.00
_cell.angle_beta   90.00
_cell.angle_gamma   90.00
#
_symmetry.space_group_name_H-M   'P 1'
#
loop_
_entity.id
_entity.type
_entity.pdbx_description
1 polymer ?
#
loop_
_entity_poly.entity_id
_entity_poly.type
_entity_poly.pdbx_seq_one_letter_code
_entity_poly.pdbx_strand_id
1 'polypeptide(L)'
;MTSLFTPFDLAGTPLRNRVVMAPLTRARAPNDIADERIALYYAQRATAGLIVSEGTPISQEGQGYLFNPGIFRPEQIEGWRLVTNSVHAVGGRIVAQLWHVGRVSHPTIQADGRLPVSASSKQPVGAQAFGYDETGTPTLVAPPAPRQLATDEIARIVGEFAQAAANAIDAGFDGVEIHGANGYLFEQFMNPLVNDRTDQYSADTMENRLRFTLEVIDAVVARIGAARTGIRLSPYGQLFDMPLHDGIDQTYGVLSKAIGERGLAFVHLMDQSGFKVGDVVVDPGAEGGFQGLLRTIKGNLPNTALILAGGLDRARAEQLIDAGLIDLAAFGTPFIANPDLVARLQNGWPLNTPDRTTFYGGGAKGYTDYPAYAAA
;
A
#
# COMPACT_ATOMS: atom_id res chain seq x y z
N MET A 1 3.22 -12.68 27.49
CA MET A 1 3.11 -12.90 26.05
C MET A 1 2.21 -11.81 25.47
N THR A 2 2.70 -11.06 24.51
CA THR A 2 1.92 -10.04 23.82
C THR A 2 1.05 -10.74 22.78
N SER A 3 -0.26 -10.73 22.94
CA SER A 3 -1.18 -11.39 22.01
C SER A 3 -1.49 -10.50 20.81
N LEU A 4 -1.69 -11.10 19.63
CA LEU A 4 -2.24 -10.45 18.44
C LEU A 4 -3.53 -9.67 18.70
N PHE A 5 -4.28 -10.05 19.74
CA PHE A 5 -5.58 -9.47 20.11
C PHE A 5 -5.51 -8.46 21.26
N THR A 6 -4.30 -8.08 21.71
CA THR A 6 -4.15 -7.02 22.72
C THR A 6 -4.20 -5.63 22.07
N PRO A 7 -4.73 -4.61 22.79
CA PRO A 7 -4.66 -3.23 22.30
C PRO A 7 -3.24 -2.76 22.01
N PHE A 8 -3.11 -1.80 21.10
CA PHE A 8 -1.86 -1.16 20.74
C PHE A 8 -2.07 0.34 20.56
N ASP A 9 -1.12 1.15 21.01
CA ASP A 9 -1.12 2.59 20.72
C ASP A 9 -0.27 2.85 19.48
N LEU A 10 -0.90 3.33 18.40
CA LEU A 10 -0.23 3.70 17.17
C LEU A 10 -0.03 5.22 17.14
N ALA A 11 1.09 5.69 17.67
CA ALA A 11 1.45 7.11 17.71
C ALA A 11 0.32 8.02 18.25
N GLY A 12 -0.35 7.58 19.34
CA GLY A 12 -1.47 8.27 19.96
C GLY A 12 -2.86 7.87 19.42
N THR A 13 -2.93 7.00 18.42
CA THR A 13 -4.18 6.40 17.94
C THR A 13 -4.39 5.04 18.59
N PRO A 14 -5.39 4.88 19.49
CA PRO A 14 -5.64 3.60 20.15
C PRO A 14 -6.25 2.59 19.17
N LEU A 15 -5.58 1.44 19.01
CA LEU A 15 -6.05 0.29 18.26
C LEU A 15 -6.56 -0.79 19.20
N ARG A 16 -7.71 -1.41 18.88
CA ARG A 16 -8.33 -2.45 19.73
C ARG A 16 -7.58 -3.79 19.72
N ASN A 17 -6.77 -4.04 18.72
CA ASN A 17 -5.93 -5.23 18.53
C ASN A 17 -4.80 -4.93 17.55
N ARG A 18 -3.91 -5.91 17.31
CA ARG A 18 -2.74 -5.79 16.44
C ARG A 18 -2.96 -6.37 15.04
N VAL A 19 -4.22 -6.68 14.69
CA VAL A 19 -4.60 -7.18 13.35
C VAL A 19 -4.84 -6.00 12.44
N VAL A 20 -4.15 -5.95 11.31
CA VAL A 20 -4.31 -4.91 10.28
C VAL A 20 -4.95 -5.51 9.04
N MET A 21 -5.97 -4.86 8.49
CA MET A 21 -6.43 -5.14 7.15
C MET A 21 -5.48 -4.49 6.16
N ALA A 22 -4.71 -5.31 5.43
CA ALA A 22 -3.80 -4.83 4.40
C ALA A 22 -4.56 -4.15 3.25
N PRO A 23 -3.93 -3.21 2.53
CA PRO A 23 -4.55 -2.56 1.37
C PRO A 23 -4.82 -3.58 0.26
N LEU A 24 -6.04 -3.55 -0.26
CA LEU A 24 -6.55 -4.47 -1.28
C LEU A 24 -7.32 -3.67 -2.34
N THR A 25 -6.76 -3.52 -3.52
CA THR A 25 -7.47 -2.96 -4.67
C THR A 25 -8.63 -3.87 -5.05
N ARG A 26 -9.86 -3.31 -5.05
CA ARG A 26 -11.08 -4.06 -5.37
C ARG A 26 -11.73 -3.60 -6.67
N ALA A 27 -11.35 -2.43 -7.18
CA ALA A 27 -11.82 -1.86 -8.45
C ALA A 27 -13.36 -1.82 -8.55
N ARG A 28 -14.04 -1.23 -7.58
CA ARG A 28 -15.50 -1.16 -7.48
C ARG A 28 -16.06 0.25 -7.33
N ALA A 29 -15.25 1.27 -7.62
CA ALA A 29 -15.64 2.67 -7.54
C ALA A 29 -16.03 3.21 -8.93
N PRO A 30 -17.31 3.23 -9.31
CA PRO A 30 -17.74 3.87 -10.54
C PRO A 30 -17.33 5.35 -10.55
N ASN A 31 -16.81 5.83 -11.68
CA ASN A 31 -16.28 7.20 -11.82
C ASN A 31 -15.16 7.54 -10.82
N ASP A 32 -14.48 6.52 -10.29
CA ASP A 32 -13.41 6.65 -9.31
C ASP A 32 -13.85 7.36 -8.01
N ILE A 33 -15.11 7.17 -7.61
CA ILE A 33 -15.73 7.73 -6.41
C ILE A 33 -16.19 6.59 -5.51
N ALA A 34 -15.80 6.64 -4.22
CA ALA A 34 -16.29 5.68 -3.22
C ALA A 34 -17.79 5.90 -2.96
N ASP A 35 -18.55 4.80 -2.86
CA ASP A 35 -19.99 4.77 -2.67
C ASP A 35 -20.39 4.04 -1.36
N GLU A 36 -21.69 3.92 -1.10
CA GLU A 36 -22.25 3.23 0.08
C GLU A 36 -21.85 1.75 0.14
N ARG A 37 -21.60 1.11 -1.00
CA ARG A 37 -21.15 -0.28 -1.06
C ARG A 37 -19.72 -0.42 -0.57
N ILE A 38 -18.85 0.53 -0.94
CA ILE A 38 -17.47 0.60 -0.44
C ILE A 38 -17.50 0.93 1.05
N ALA A 39 -18.38 1.83 1.50
CA ALA A 39 -18.57 2.14 2.91
C ALA A 39 -18.99 0.91 3.72
N LEU A 40 -19.94 0.12 3.23
CA LEU A 40 -20.37 -1.13 3.86
C LEU A 40 -19.22 -2.15 3.92
N TYR A 41 -18.43 -2.30 2.83
CA TYR A 41 -17.31 -3.23 2.78
C TYR A 41 -16.28 -2.97 3.89
N TYR A 42 -15.89 -1.71 4.08
CA TYR A 42 -14.94 -1.35 5.13
C TYR A 42 -15.55 -1.42 6.53
N ALA A 43 -16.81 -1.00 6.71
CA ALA A 43 -17.53 -1.09 7.99
C ALA A 43 -17.66 -2.54 8.48
N GLN A 44 -17.92 -3.51 7.58
CA GLN A 44 -17.97 -4.94 7.91
C GLN A 44 -16.64 -5.46 8.48
N ARG A 45 -15.50 -4.83 8.12
CA ARG A 45 -14.14 -5.24 8.52
C ARG A 45 -13.56 -4.39 9.64
N ALA A 46 -14.35 -3.49 10.21
CA ALA A 46 -13.92 -2.53 11.24
C ALA A 46 -13.57 -3.14 12.60
N THR A 47 -13.68 -4.47 12.76
CA THR A 47 -13.12 -5.20 13.90
C THR A 47 -11.60 -5.32 13.85
N ALA A 48 -10.96 -5.10 12.70
CA ALA A 48 -9.51 -4.92 12.60
C ALA A 48 -9.04 -3.77 13.51
N GLY A 49 -7.84 -3.90 14.06
CA GLY A 49 -7.21 -2.81 14.81
C GLY A 49 -6.99 -1.58 13.94
N LEU A 50 -6.53 -1.82 12.71
CA LEU A 50 -6.37 -0.79 11.69
C LEU A 50 -6.80 -1.32 10.32
N ILE A 51 -7.48 -0.49 9.54
CA ILE A 51 -7.75 -0.72 8.13
C ILE A 51 -6.83 0.18 7.31
N VAL A 52 -6.12 -0.38 6.32
CA VAL A 52 -5.50 0.40 5.26
C VAL A 52 -6.42 0.30 4.03
N SER A 53 -6.83 1.44 3.47
CA SER A 53 -7.71 1.47 2.30
C SER A 53 -7.05 0.81 1.09
N GLU A 54 -7.83 0.49 0.07
CA GLU A 54 -7.29 0.20 -1.25
C GLU A 54 -6.43 1.35 -1.78
N GLY A 55 -5.52 1.05 -2.72
CA GLY A 55 -4.68 2.05 -3.36
C GLY A 55 -5.54 3.19 -3.92
N THR A 56 -5.28 4.41 -3.42
CA THR A 56 -6.08 5.60 -3.67
C THR A 56 -5.25 6.60 -4.47
N PRO A 57 -5.49 6.75 -5.80
CA PRO A 57 -4.74 7.67 -6.63
C PRO A 57 -4.76 9.11 -6.11
N ILE A 58 -3.57 9.75 -6.11
CA ILE A 58 -3.40 11.15 -5.68
C ILE A 58 -3.68 12.16 -6.78
N SER A 59 -3.73 11.70 -8.03
CA SER A 59 -4.00 12.49 -9.23
C SER A 59 -4.45 11.58 -10.36
N GLN A 60 -4.97 12.14 -11.45
CA GLN A 60 -5.31 11.36 -12.65
C GLN A 60 -4.06 10.71 -13.27
N GLU A 61 -2.92 11.40 -13.23
CA GLU A 61 -1.63 10.87 -13.71
C GLU A 61 -1.16 9.66 -12.88
N GLY A 62 -1.49 9.65 -11.58
CA GLY A 62 -1.16 8.56 -10.66
C GLY A 62 -2.00 7.30 -10.83
N GLN A 63 -3.04 7.30 -11.66
CA GLN A 63 -3.97 6.18 -11.84
C GLN A 63 -3.42 5.14 -12.82
N GLY A 64 -3.53 3.85 -12.46
CA GLY A 64 -3.13 2.71 -13.30
C GLY A 64 -4.21 1.66 -13.47
N TYR A 65 -5.32 1.80 -12.76
CA TYR A 65 -6.42 0.85 -12.75
C TYR A 65 -7.76 1.57 -12.73
N LEU A 66 -8.68 1.15 -13.59
CA LEU A 66 -10.06 1.64 -13.61
C LEU A 66 -10.78 1.32 -12.31
N PHE A 67 -11.76 2.15 -11.98
CA PHE A 67 -12.68 1.95 -10.84
C PHE A 67 -11.99 1.94 -9.47
N ASN A 68 -10.85 2.61 -9.34
CA ASN A 68 -10.21 2.86 -8.05
C ASN A 68 -10.63 4.24 -7.52
N PRO A 69 -11.12 4.34 -6.29
CA PRO A 69 -11.52 5.62 -5.74
C PRO A 69 -10.29 6.51 -5.50
N GLY A 70 -10.23 7.65 -6.18
CA GLY A 70 -9.18 8.65 -6.01
C GLY A 70 -9.43 9.57 -4.79
N ILE A 71 -8.51 10.54 -4.57
CA ILE A 71 -8.63 11.51 -3.48
C ILE A 71 -8.21 12.94 -3.89
N PHE A 72 -8.28 13.24 -5.18
CA PHE A 72 -7.80 14.51 -5.76
C PHE A 72 -8.92 15.42 -6.28
N ARG A 73 -10.20 14.96 -6.23
CA ARG A 73 -11.38 15.74 -6.60
C ARG A 73 -12.33 15.88 -5.40
N PRO A 74 -13.08 16.98 -5.28
CA PRO A 74 -14.03 17.17 -4.16
C PRO A 74 -15.03 16.02 -4.00
N GLU A 75 -15.58 15.49 -5.11
CA GLU A 75 -16.55 14.40 -5.09
C GLU A 75 -15.94 13.10 -4.54
N GLN A 76 -14.67 12.88 -4.77
CA GLN A 76 -13.93 11.72 -4.23
C GLN A 76 -13.74 11.86 -2.71
N ILE A 77 -13.45 13.07 -2.23
CA ILE A 77 -13.32 13.36 -0.79
C ILE A 77 -14.64 13.11 -0.09
N GLU A 78 -15.76 13.57 -0.65
CA GLU A 78 -17.10 13.30 -0.11
C GLU A 78 -17.45 11.80 -0.13
N GLY A 79 -17.09 11.08 -1.19
CA GLY A 79 -17.24 9.62 -1.25
C GLY A 79 -16.47 8.91 -0.14
N TRP A 80 -15.22 9.29 0.09
CA TRP A 80 -14.42 8.75 1.19
C TRP A 80 -14.97 9.12 2.57
N ARG A 81 -15.61 10.28 2.73
CA ARG A 81 -16.27 10.67 3.98
C ARG A 81 -17.41 9.72 4.37
N LEU A 82 -18.14 9.15 3.41
CA LEU A 82 -19.12 8.09 3.68
C LEU A 82 -18.45 6.85 4.27
N VAL A 83 -17.28 6.48 3.73
CA VAL A 83 -16.52 5.32 4.18
C VAL A 83 -15.98 5.53 5.60
N THR A 84 -15.29 6.63 5.85
CA THR A 84 -14.69 6.92 7.16
C THR A 84 -15.73 7.03 8.25
N ASN A 85 -16.86 7.73 7.99
CA ASN A 85 -18.00 7.81 8.90
C ASN A 85 -18.56 6.42 9.23
N SER A 86 -18.73 5.55 8.23
CA SER A 86 -19.26 4.20 8.45
C SER A 86 -18.32 3.32 9.27
N VAL A 87 -17.00 3.42 9.05
CA VAL A 87 -15.99 2.71 9.84
C VAL A 87 -15.93 3.24 11.28
N HIS A 88 -15.94 4.56 11.46
CA HIS A 88 -15.89 5.17 12.78
C HIS A 88 -17.17 4.92 13.59
N ALA A 89 -18.34 4.89 12.93
CA ALA A 89 -19.63 4.59 13.62
C ALA A 89 -19.63 3.23 14.34
N VAL A 90 -18.81 2.27 13.87
CA VAL A 90 -18.63 0.97 14.53
C VAL A 90 -17.29 0.88 15.30
N GLY A 91 -16.65 2.02 15.53
CA GLY A 91 -15.45 2.17 16.35
C GLY A 91 -14.16 1.67 15.68
N GLY A 92 -14.12 1.52 14.35
CA GLY A 92 -12.93 1.17 13.58
C GLY A 92 -11.95 2.32 13.42
N ARG A 93 -10.74 2.00 12.89
CA ARG A 93 -9.71 2.96 12.48
C ARG A 93 -9.31 2.68 11.05
N ILE A 94 -9.17 3.74 10.23
CA ILE A 94 -8.86 3.61 8.81
C ILE A 94 -7.89 4.70 8.34
N VAL A 95 -6.84 4.29 7.58
CA VAL A 95 -5.90 5.19 6.92
C VAL A 95 -6.00 5.05 5.40
N ALA A 96 -5.80 6.14 4.67
CA ALA A 96 -5.81 6.12 3.21
C ALA A 96 -4.46 5.68 2.66
N GLN A 97 -4.42 4.71 1.73
CA GLN A 97 -3.20 4.40 1.00
C GLN A 97 -3.05 5.32 -0.22
N LEU A 98 -2.17 6.31 -0.15
CA LEU A 98 -1.90 7.27 -1.22
C LEU A 98 -1.03 6.64 -2.30
N TRP A 99 -1.47 6.72 -3.56
CA TRP A 99 -0.92 5.91 -4.62
C TRP A 99 -0.63 6.69 -5.90
N HIS A 100 0.55 6.45 -6.47
CA HIS A 100 0.93 6.82 -7.82
C HIS A 100 1.64 5.65 -8.48
N VAL A 101 1.05 5.09 -9.52
CA VAL A 101 1.54 3.83 -10.11
C VAL A 101 2.80 3.99 -10.98
N GLY A 102 3.16 5.24 -11.32
CA GLY A 102 4.28 5.49 -12.21
C GLY A 102 4.06 4.86 -13.60
N ARG A 103 5.02 4.06 -14.05
CA ARG A 103 5.00 3.40 -15.37
C ARG A 103 3.94 2.32 -15.55
N VAL A 104 3.26 1.89 -14.46
CA VAL A 104 2.24 0.83 -14.53
C VAL A 104 0.88 1.44 -14.82
N SER A 105 0.76 2.14 -15.95
CA SER A 105 -0.46 2.78 -16.44
C SER A 105 -0.57 2.69 -17.97
N HIS A 106 -1.66 3.17 -18.53
CA HIS A 106 -1.91 3.12 -19.98
C HIS A 106 -2.56 4.42 -20.47
N PRO A 107 -2.28 4.89 -21.69
CA PRO A 107 -2.87 6.10 -22.27
C PRO A 107 -4.39 6.15 -22.23
N THR A 108 -5.09 5.00 -22.29
CA THR A 108 -6.55 4.93 -22.27
C THR A 108 -7.19 5.37 -20.94
N ILE A 109 -6.40 5.50 -19.87
CA ILE A 109 -6.85 5.97 -18.55
C ILE A 109 -6.16 7.26 -18.12
N GLN A 110 -5.24 7.75 -18.93
CA GLN A 110 -4.57 9.02 -18.70
C GLN A 110 -5.31 10.18 -19.37
N ALA A 111 -5.23 11.37 -18.78
CA ALA A 111 -5.81 12.58 -19.37
C ALA A 111 -5.23 12.80 -20.79
N ASP A 112 -6.10 13.11 -21.74
CA ASP A 112 -5.74 13.40 -23.15
C ASP A 112 -4.92 12.28 -23.83
N GLY A 113 -5.02 11.03 -23.36
CA GLY A 113 -4.27 9.91 -23.93
C GLY A 113 -2.75 10.01 -23.74
N ARG A 114 -2.28 10.74 -22.73
CA ARG A 114 -0.84 10.92 -22.49
C ARG A 114 -0.16 9.62 -22.07
N LEU A 115 1.14 9.55 -22.30
CA LEU A 115 1.95 8.44 -21.79
C LEU A 115 2.02 8.49 -20.26
N PRO A 116 2.04 7.34 -19.59
CA PRO A 116 2.40 7.26 -18.18
C PRO A 116 3.75 7.91 -17.90
N VAL A 117 3.98 8.31 -16.66
CA VAL A 117 5.26 8.92 -16.25
C VAL A 117 6.03 8.01 -15.30
N SER A 118 7.36 8.17 -15.25
CA SER A 118 8.23 7.40 -14.36
C SER A 118 9.56 8.12 -14.13
N ALA A 119 10.43 7.53 -13.30
CA ALA A 119 11.81 7.98 -13.14
C ALA A 119 12.60 7.92 -14.45
N SER A 120 12.28 6.99 -15.35
CA SER A 120 12.94 6.78 -16.64
C SER A 120 11.93 6.43 -17.72
N SER A 121 12.38 6.23 -18.97
CA SER A 121 11.54 5.76 -20.08
C SER A 121 11.54 4.23 -20.24
N LYS A 122 12.07 3.48 -19.28
CA LYS A 122 12.09 2.00 -19.35
C LYS A 122 10.70 1.41 -19.21
N GLN A 123 10.26 0.74 -20.28
CA GLN A 123 8.98 0.04 -20.31
C GLN A 123 8.98 -1.16 -19.36
N PRO A 124 7.92 -1.37 -18.54
CA PRO A 124 7.80 -2.55 -17.70
C PRO A 124 7.35 -3.76 -18.55
N VAL A 125 8.21 -4.76 -18.68
CA VAL A 125 7.92 -5.97 -19.47
C VAL A 125 7.05 -6.92 -18.65
N GLY A 126 5.97 -7.45 -19.26
CA GLY A 126 5.06 -8.38 -18.57
C GLY A 126 4.14 -7.74 -17.52
N ALA A 127 4.27 -6.45 -17.26
CA ALA A 127 3.34 -5.72 -16.39
C ALA A 127 1.99 -5.51 -17.08
N GLN A 128 0.93 -5.34 -16.28
CA GLN A 128 -0.41 -5.03 -16.77
C GLN A 128 -1.03 -3.91 -15.94
N ALA A 129 -1.66 -2.97 -16.63
CA ALA A 129 -2.59 -2.00 -16.08
C ALA A 129 -4.03 -2.45 -16.37
N PHE A 130 -5.01 -1.88 -15.70
CA PHE A 130 -6.43 -2.15 -16.02
C PHE A 130 -7.03 -0.92 -16.66
N GLY A 131 -7.14 -0.93 -17.96
CA GLY A 131 -7.56 0.18 -18.80
C GLY A 131 -8.66 -0.22 -19.78
N TYR A 132 -8.75 0.49 -20.90
CA TYR A 132 -9.70 0.20 -21.98
C TYR A 132 -8.97 -0.35 -23.20
N ASP A 133 -9.58 -1.32 -23.88
CA ASP A 133 -9.16 -1.73 -25.21
C ASP A 133 -9.61 -0.72 -26.29
N GLU A 134 -9.32 -1.04 -27.56
CA GLU A 134 -9.67 -0.20 -28.71
C GLU A 134 -11.21 -0.03 -28.89
N THR A 135 -12.02 -0.90 -28.29
CA THR A 135 -13.49 -0.84 -28.32
C THR A 135 -14.08 -0.05 -27.15
N GLY A 136 -13.24 0.40 -26.20
CA GLY A 136 -13.67 1.04 -24.96
C GLY A 136 -14.12 0.04 -23.87
N THR A 137 -13.76 -1.25 -24.00
CA THR A 137 -14.11 -2.27 -23.03
C THR A 137 -13.00 -2.35 -21.94
N PRO A 138 -13.36 -2.36 -20.63
CA PRO A 138 -12.40 -2.53 -19.55
C PRO A 138 -11.66 -3.87 -19.64
N THR A 139 -10.33 -3.83 -19.66
CA THR A 139 -9.49 -5.02 -19.77
C THR A 139 -8.08 -4.78 -19.22
N LEU A 140 -7.30 -5.85 -19.09
CA LEU A 140 -5.87 -5.74 -18.79
C LEU A 140 -5.13 -5.32 -20.06
N VAL A 141 -4.33 -4.27 -19.94
CA VAL A 141 -3.56 -3.67 -21.04
C VAL A 141 -2.08 -3.59 -20.67
N ALA A 142 -1.21 -3.81 -21.66
CA ALA A 142 0.23 -3.70 -21.44
C ALA A 142 0.65 -2.22 -21.40
N PRO A 143 1.33 -1.75 -20.34
CA PRO A 143 1.84 -0.40 -20.29
C PRO A 143 2.85 -0.14 -21.41
N PRO A 144 2.77 1.00 -22.12
CA PRO A 144 3.81 1.43 -23.05
C PRO A 144 5.07 1.89 -22.29
N ALA A 145 6.14 2.21 -23.04
CA ALA A 145 7.27 2.93 -22.48
C ALA A 145 6.78 4.27 -21.89
N PRO A 146 7.06 4.55 -20.61
CA PRO A 146 6.61 5.78 -19.99
C PRO A 146 7.44 6.99 -20.47
N ARG A 147 6.94 8.17 -20.25
CA ARG A 147 7.72 9.40 -20.36
C ARG A 147 8.52 9.59 -19.05
N GLN A 148 9.81 9.84 -19.18
CA GLN A 148 10.61 10.26 -18.04
C GLN A 148 10.12 11.61 -17.51
N LEU A 149 9.91 11.73 -16.21
CA LEU A 149 9.57 12.99 -15.55
C LEU A 149 10.70 14.00 -15.71
N ALA A 150 10.39 15.24 -16.09
CA ALA A 150 11.33 16.33 -15.98
C ALA A 150 11.60 16.65 -14.50
N THR A 151 12.78 17.19 -14.20
CA THR A 151 13.22 17.43 -12.81
C THR A 151 12.28 18.37 -12.06
N ASP A 152 11.73 19.38 -12.75
CA ASP A 152 10.76 20.34 -12.20
C ASP A 152 9.36 19.75 -11.99
N GLU A 153 8.98 18.72 -12.74
CA GLU A 153 7.71 18.02 -12.54
C GLU A 153 7.67 17.19 -11.24
N ILE A 154 8.84 16.77 -10.75
CA ILE A 154 8.93 15.93 -9.54
C ILE A 154 8.39 16.71 -8.33
N ALA A 155 8.71 18.00 -8.21
CA ALA A 155 8.19 18.85 -7.14
C ALA A 155 6.65 18.97 -7.16
N ARG A 156 6.02 18.95 -8.34
CA ARG A 156 4.55 18.89 -8.49
C ARG A 156 4.00 17.62 -7.87
N ILE A 157 4.58 16.45 -8.19
CA ILE A 157 4.12 15.15 -7.66
C ILE A 157 4.29 15.09 -6.13
N VAL A 158 5.41 15.62 -5.60
CA VAL A 158 5.60 15.77 -4.14
C VAL A 158 4.47 16.60 -3.52
N GLY A 159 4.10 17.71 -4.16
CA GLY A 159 2.97 18.56 -3.74
C GLY A 159 1.61 17.83 -3.84
N GLU A 160 1.40 17.00 -4.86
CA GLU A 160 0.18 16.20 -5.03
C GLU A 160 0.01 15.15 -3.90
N PHE A 161 1.10 14.49 -3.45
CA PHE A 161 1.06 13.62 -2.27
C PHE A 161 0.69 14.38 -1.00
N ALA A 162 1.28 15.54 -0.78
CA ALA A 162 0.96 16.38 0.39
C ALA A 162 -0.50 16.87 0.36
N GLN A 163 -1.01 17.28 -0.81
CA GLN A 163 -2.40 17.68 -0.96
C GLN A 163 -3.36 16.51 -0.78
N ALA A 164 -3.05 15.34 -1.35
CA ALA A 164 -3.84 14.13 -1.16
C ALA A 164 -3.89 13.68 0.32
N ALA A 165 -2.79 13.86 1.06
CA ALA A 165 -2.77 13.62 2.51
C ALA A 165 -3.72 14.59 3.25
N ALA A 166 -3.72 15.89 2.91
CA ALA A 166 -4.68 16.83 3.47
C ALA A 166 -6.13 16.43 3.16
N ASN A 167 -6.42 16.09 1.90
CA ASN A 167 -7.73 15.65 1.45
C ASN A 167 -8.19 14.38 2.20
N ALA A 168 -7.26 13.46 2.53
CA ALA A 168 -7.57 12.27 3.32
C ALA A 168 -7.99 12.64 4.76
N ILE A 169 -7.31 13.58 5.39
CA ILE A 169 -7.70 14.08 6.71
C ILE A 169 -9.07 14.78 6.63
N ASP A 170 -9.31 15.60 5.61
CA ASP A 170 -10.60 16.27 5.38
C ASP A 170 -11.74 15.27 5.13
N ALA A 171 -11.44 14.13 4.48
CA ALA A 171 -12.37 13.01 4.32
C ALA A 171 -12.59 12.19 5.60
N GLY A 172 -11.88 12.48 6.69
CA GLY A 172 -12.06 11.82 7.99
C GLY A 172 -11.16 10.60 8.22
N PHE A 173 -10.16 10.33 7.39
CA PHE A 173 -9.19 9.26 7.68
C PHE A 173 -8.36 9.58 8.93
N ASP A 174 -8.02 8.56 9.72
CA ASP A 174 -7.17 8.69 10.91
C ASP A 174 -5.70 9.04 10.56
N GLY A 175 -5.29 8.81 9.32
CA GLY A 175 -3.96 9.10 8.78
C GLY A 175 -3.81 8.60 7.35
N VAL A 176 -2.57 8.52 6.87
CA VAL A 176 -2.26 8.01 5.53
C VAL A 176 -1.13 6.99 5.53
N GLU A 177 -1.11 6.13 4.53
CA GLU A 177 0.01 5.28 4.16
C GLU A 177 0.50 5.68 2.77
N ILE A 178 1.75 6.12 2.66
CA ILE A 178 2.41 6.36 1.37
C ILE A 178 2.71 5.00 0.73
N HIS A 179 2.22 4.75 -0.49
CA HIS A 179 2.45 3.49 -1.18
C HIS A 179 3.82 3.47 -1.87
N GLY A 180 4.87 3.20 -1.10
CA GLY A 180 6.26 3.10 -1.54
C GLY A 180 6.72 1.69 -1.93
N ALA A 181 5.80 0.81 -2.36
CA ALA A 181 6.01 -0.63 -2.53
C ALA A 181 5.52 -1.14 -3.89
N ASN A 182 5.70 -2.44 -4.13
CA ASN A 182 5.08 -3.22 -5.21
C ASN A 182 5.42 -2.75 -6.63
N GLY A 183 6.62 -2.22 -6.89
CA GLY A 183 7.08 -1.84 -8.22
C GLY A 183 6.50 -0.53 -8.76
N TYR A 184 5.83 0.27 -7.92
CA TYR A 184 5.25 1.55 -8.31
C TYR A 184 6.26 2.70 -8.22
N LEU A 185 5.80 3.95 -8.34
CA LEU A 185 6.64 5.12 -8.61
C LEU A 185 7.86 5.25 -7.68
N PHE A 186 7.72 5.02 -6.38
CA PHE A 186 8.83 5.13 -5.43
C PHE A 186 9.94 4.13 -5.71
N GLU A 187 9.59 2.86 -5.93
CA GLU A 187 10.58 1.84 -6.27
C GLU A 187 11.18 2.07 -7.65
N GLN A 188 10.41 2.67 -8.60
CA GLN A 188 10.95 3.07 -9.91
C GLN A 188 12.04 4.14 -9.79
N PHE A 189 11.98 5.02 -8.77
CA PHE A 189 13.05 5.96 -8.45
C PHE A 189 14.20 5.31 -7.69
N MET A 190 13.90 4.39 -6.76
CA MET A 190 14.93 3.78 -5.90
C MET A 190 15.73 2.66 -6.57
N ASN A 191 15.20 2.02 -7.61
CA ASN A 191 15.87 0.88 -8.24
C ASN A 191 16.90 1.33 -9.31
N PRO A 192 18.21 1.08 -9.12
CA PRO A 192 19.26 1.54 -10.04
C PRO A 192 19.21 0.87 -11.42
N LEU A 193 18.50 -0.26 -11.55
CA LEU A 193 18.33 -0.94 -12.84
C LEU A 193 17.12 -0.40 -13.62
N VAL A 194 16.22 0.33 -12.97
CA VAL A 194 15.05 0.99 -13.57
C VAL A 194 15.30 2.48 -13.78
N ASN A 195 15.86 3.18 -12.79
CA ASN A 195 16.16 4.59 -12.83
C ASN A 195 17.53 4.84 -13.46
N ASP A 196 17.55 5.39 -14.68
CA ASP A 196 18.77 5.77 -15.42
C ASP A 196 18.98 7.29 -15.51
N ARG A 197 18.37 8.05 -14.59
CA ARG A 197 18.55 9.50 -14.49
C ARG A 197 19.98 9.86 -14.14
N THR A 198 20.40 11.05 -14.58
CA THR A 198 21.73 11.63 -14.28
C THR A 198 21.66 12.92 -13.48
N ASP A 199 20.44 13.33 -13.05
CA ASP A 199 20.21 14.49 -12.20
C ASP A 199 20.22 14.13 -10.70
N GLN A 200 19.79 15.05 -9.86
CA GLN A 200 19.72 14.87 -8.40
C GLN A 200 18.74 13.76 -7.94
N TYR A 201 17.93 13.20 -8.84
CA TYR A 201 17.04 12.07 -8.58
C TYR A 201 17.56 10.76 -9.20
N SER A 202 18.85 10.71 -9.57
CA SER A 202 19.50 9.50 -10.06
C SER A 202 19.52 8.41 -8.99
N ALA A 203 19.72 7.15 -9.38
CA ALA A 203 19.92 6.06 -8.42
C ALA A 203 21.40 5.74 -8.13
N ASP A 204 22.34 6.60 -8.58
CA ASP A 204 23.80 6.36 -8.49
C ASP A 204 24.33 6.51 -7.06
N THR A 205 23.86 7.51 -6.33
CA THR A 205 24.20 7.72 -4.93
C THR A 205 23.01 7.40 -4.03
N MET A 206 23.29 7.02 -2.77
CA MET A 206 22.22 6.74 -1.80
C MET A 206 21.36 7.98 -1.53
N GLU A 207 21.98 9.16 -1.47
CA GLU A 207 21.27 10.44 -1.27
C GLU A 207 20.28 10.69 -2.40
N ASN A 208 20.73 10.62 -3.66
CA ASN A 208 19.87 10.84 -4.82
C ASN A 208 18.78 9.78 -4.97
N ARG A 209 19.15 8.50 -4.73
CA ARG A 209 18.25 7.34 -4.78
C ARG A 209 17.06 7.50 -3.84
N LEU A 210 17.26 8.03 -2.66
CA LEU A 210 16.23 8.20 -1.63
C LEU A 210 15.55 9.57 -1.68
N ARG A 211 16.07 10.54 -2.44
CA ARG A 211 15.62 11.92 -2.46
C ARG A 211 14.13 12.04 -2.69
N PHE A 212 13.58 11.48 -3.76
CA PHE A 212 12.15 11.55 -4.06
C PHE A 212 11.31 11.02 -2.90
N THR A 213 11.67 9.85 -2.36
CA THR A 213 10.93 9.22 -1.26
C THR A 213 10.95 10.11 -0.01
N LEU A 214 12.10 10.66 0.34
CA LEU A 214 12.23 11.49 1.53
C LEU A 214 11.54 12.84 1.36
N GLU A 215 11.60 13.48 0.19
CA GLU A 215 10.87 14.71 -0.11
C GLU A 215 9.34 14.53 0.00
N VAL A 216 8.79 13.40 -0.49
CA VAL A 216 7.36 13.09 -0.32
C VAL A 216 7.03 12.89 1.15
N ILE A 217 7.82 12.09 1.89
CA ILE A 217 7.62 11.90 3.34
C ILE A 217 7.61 13.26 4.05
N ASP A 218 8.60 14.10 3.81
CA ASP A 218 8.75 15.38 4.48
C ASP A 218 7.58 16.33 4.14
N ALA A 219 7.12 16.36 2.89
CA ALA A 219 5.98 17.18 2.47
C ALA A 219 4.67 16.69 3.10
N VAL A 220 4.44 15.38 3.17
CA VAL A 220 3.26 14.81 3.83
C VAL A 220 3.31 15.07 5.35
N VAL A 221 4.45 14.82 6.00
CA VAL A 221 4.64 15.09 7.44
C VAL A 221 4.43 16.56 7.75
N ALA A 222 4.95 17.47 6.93
CA ALA A 222 4.72 18.92 7.10
C ALA A 222 3.23 19.28 7.00
N ARG A 223 2.44 18.52 6.25
CA ARG A 223 1.02 18.79 6.01
C ARG A 223 0.09 18.24 7.07
N ILE A 224 0.32 17.01 7.55
CA ILE A 224 -0.60 16.30 8.45
C ILE A 224 0.04 15.78 9.74
N GLY A 225 1.36 15.91 9.91
CA GLY A 225 2.12 15.44 11.06
C GLY A 225 2.63 13.99 10.93
N ALA A 226 3.76 13.69 11.57
CA ALA A 226 4.39 12.37 11.52
C ALA A 226 3.52 11.28 12.17
N ALA A 227 2.79 11.61 13.25
CA ALA A 227 1.90 10.69 13.94
C ALA A 227 0.70 10.18 13.10
N ARG A 228 0.44 10.81 11.94
CA ARG A 228 -0.61 10.41 10.99
C ARG A 228 -0.05 9.90 9.67
N THR A 229 1.27 9.74 9.57
CA THR A 229 1.94 9.34 8.34
C THR A 229 2.60 7.98 8.51
N GLY A 230 2.28 7.04 7.62
CA GLY A 230 3.00 5.79 7.46
C GLY A 230 3.48 5.62 6.03
N ILE A 231 4.31 4.61 5.80
CA ILE A 231 4.80 4.24 4.47
C ILE A 231 4.81 2.72 4.31
N ARG A 232 4.39 2.23 3.14
CA ARG A 232 4.53 0.84 2.77
C ARG A 232 5.75 0.63 1.88
N LEU A 233 6.52 -0.44 2.15
CA LEU A 233 7.75 -0.81 1.44
C LEU A 233 7.75 -2.30 1.12
N SER A 234 8.38 -2.70 0.00
CA SER A 234 8.49 -4.11 -0.42
C SER A 234 9.92 -4.47 -0.83
N PRO A 235 10.88 -4.48 0.12
CA PRO A 235 12.23 -4.93 -0.19
C PRO A 235 12.19 -6.35 -0.78
N TYR A 236 13.03 -6.59 -1.78
CA TYR A 236 13.05 -7.83 -2.59
C TYR A 236 11.78 -8.10 -3.43
N GLY A 237 10.88 -7.11 -3.56
CA GLY A 237 9.73 -7.21 -4.45
C GLY A 237 10.13 -7.22 -5.92
N GLN A 238 9.50 -8.09 -6.72
CA GLN A 238 9.75 -8.21 -8.15
C GLN A 238 8.49 -7.94 -9.00
N LEU A 239 7.45 -7.39 -8.40
CA LEU A 239 6.22 -7.08 -9.13
C LEU A 239 6.46 -6.00 -10.20
N PHE A 240 5.74 -6.10 -11.32
CA PHE A 240 5.75 -5.13 -12.42
C PHE A 240 7.15 -4.84 -12.99
N ASP A 241 7.90 -5.93 -13.24
CA ASP A 241 9.23 -5.88 -13.84
C ASP A 241 10.23 -5.05 -13.00
N MET A 242 10.18 -5.25 -11.69
CA MET A 242 11.13 -4.65 -10.77
C MET A 242 12.27 -5.64 -10.53
N PRO A 243 13.49 -5.39 -11.06
CA PRO A 243 14.60 -6.32 -10.92
C PRO A 243 15.22 -6.24 -9.53
N LEU A 244 15.75 -7.37 -9.05
CA LEU A 244 16.62 -7.38 -7.87
C LEU A 244 17.97 -6.74 -8.20
N HIS A 245 18.61 -6.12 -7.20
CA HIS A 245 19.93 -5.51 -7.30
C HIS A 245 20.71 -5.63 -5.98
N ASP A 246 22.03 -5.55 -6.04
CA ASP A 246 22.91 -5.82 -4.89
C ASP A 246 22.79 -4.80 -3.73
N GLY A 247 22.22 -3.63 -3.97
CA GLY A 247 22.09 -2.54 -2.97
C GLY A 247 20.78 -2.53 -2.18
N ILE A 248 19.94 -3.58 -2.22
CA ILE A 248 18.62 -3.60 -1.57
C ILE A 248 18.75 -3.39 -0.06
N ASP A 249 19.56 -4.19 0.64
CA ASP A 249 19.72 -4.11 2.10
C ASP A 249 20.21 -2.73 2.53
N GLN A 250 21.20 -2.18 1.80
CA GLN A 250 21.74 -0.87 2.08
C GLN A 250 20.67 0.22 1.86
N THR A 251 19.92 0.15 0.76
CA THR A 251 18.87 1.12 0.42
C THR A 251 17.80 1.18 1.50
N TYR A 252 17.23 0.02 1.86
CA TYR A 252 16.16 -0.03 2.87
C TYR A 252 16.68 0.14 4.30
N GLY A 253 17.93 -0.22 4.58
CA GLY A 253 18.61 0.08 5.85
C GLY A 253 18.76 1.57 6.08
N VAL A 254 19.28 2.32 5.08
CA VAL A 254 19.40 3.79 5.17
C VAL A 254 18.02 4.47 5.19
N LEU A 255 17.09 4.02 4.35
CA LEU A 255 15.74 4.57 4.32
C LEU A 255 15.02 4.40 5.66
N SER A 256 15.09 3.20 6.27
CA SER A 256 14.42 2.95 7.55
C SER A 256 15.02 3.79 8.69
N LYS A 257 16.32 4.05 8.68
CA LYS A 257 16.96 4.96 9.63
C LYS A 257 16.42 6.39 9.45
N ALA A 258 16.37 6.89 8.22
CA ALA A 258 15.85 8.21 7.93
C ALA A 258 14.34 8.35 8.30
N ILE A 259 13.55 7.29 8.17
CA ILE A 259 12.15 7.21 8.60
C ILE A 259 12.05 7.26 10.13
N GLY A 260 12.88 6.47 10.84
CA GLY A 260 12.90 6.44 12.30
C GLY A 260 13.25 7.79 12.92
N GLU A 261 14.19 8.54 12.30
CA GLU A 261 14.56 9.91 12.69
C GLU A 261 13.41 10.91 12.53
N ARG A 262 12.48 10.66 11.59
CA ARG A 262 11.27 11.48 11.36
C ARG A 262 10.10 11.11 12.25
N GLY A 263 10.16 9.97 12.93
CA GLY A 263 9.15 9.49 13.87
C GLY A 263 7.79 9.24 13.23
N LEU A 264 7.74 8.61 12.04
CA LEU A 264 6.48 8.24 11.39
C LEU A 264 5.65 7.32 12.30
N ALA A 265 4.33 7.32 12.14
CA ALA A 265 3.44 6.44 12.87
C ALA A 265 3.79 4.96 12.64
N PHE A 266 4.04 4.58 11.38
CA PHE A 266 4.39 3.20 11.05
C PHE A 266 5.17 3.04 9.75
N VAL A 267 5.89 1.92 9.65
CA VAL A 267 6.37 1.34 8.40
C VAL A 267 5.63 0.02 8.18
N HIS A 268 5.08 -0.19 6.99
CA HIS A 268 4.38 -1.41 6.61
C HIS A 268 5.22 -2.17 5.58
N LEU A 269 5.85 -3.26 6.00
CA LEU A 269 6.63 -4.11 5.10
C LEU A 269 5.74 -5.16 4.43
N MET A 270 5.97 -5.37 3.14
CA MET A 270 5.41 -6.49 2.39
C MET A 270 6.52 -7.51 2.14
N ASP A 271 6.42 -8.67 2.76
CA ASP A 271 7.27 -9.82 2.44
C ASP A 271 6.78 -10.48 1.16
N GLN A 272 7.54 -10.34 0.10
CA GLN A 272 7.28 -10.97 -1.20
C GLN A 272 8.19 -12.18 -1.47
N SER A 273 9.03 -12.57 -0.54
CA SER A 273 9.99 -13.67 -0.70
C SER A 273 9.31 -15.03 -0.98
N GLY A 274 8.06 -15.19 -0.57
CA GLY A 274 7.24 -16.37 -0.89
C GLY A 274 6.47 -16.30 -2.22
N PHE A 275 6.50 -15.16 -2.93
CA PHE A 275 5.86 -15.02 -4.24
C PHE A 275 6.82 -15.51 -5.32
N LYS A 276 6.41 -16.54 -6.05
CA LYS A 276 7.15 -16.98 -7.23
C LYS A 276 6.91 -16.00 -8.38
N VAL A 277 7.97 -15.36 -8.85
CA VAL A 277 8.00 -14.65 -10.13
C VAL A 277 8.88 -15.51 -11.06
N GLY A 278 8.27 -16.30 -11.94
CA GLY A 278 8.97 -17.32 -12.72
C GLY A 278 9.47 -18.48 -11.85
N ASP A 279 10.61 -19.08 -12.23
CA ASP A 279 11.24 -20.20 -11.51
C ASP A 279 12.23 -19.76 -10.41
N VAL A 280 12.36 -18.46 -10.17
CA VAL A 280 13.29 -17.93 -9.16
C VAL A 280 12.61 -17.93 -7.80
N VAL A 281 13.06 -18.82 -6.91
CA VAL A 281 12.76 -18.77 -5.48
C VAL A 281 13.82 -17.91 -4.82
N VAL A 282 13.46 -16.71 -4.36
CA VAL A 282 14.33 -15.97 -3.43
C VAL A 282 14.24 -16.70 -2.09
N ASP A 283 15.32 -17.36 -1.67
CA ASP A 283 15.37 -18.09 -0.40
C ASP A 283 15.24 -17.11 0.78
N PRO A 284 14.12 -17.10 1.52
CA PRO A 284 13.91 -16.20 2.65
C PRO A 284 14.72 -16.61 3.89
N GLY A 285 15.40 -17.75 3.86
CA GLY A 285 16.07 -18.35 5.02
C GLY A 285 17.58 -18.12 5.10
N ALA A 286 18.22 -17.53 4.07
CA ALA A 286 19.63 -17.21 4.14
C ALA A 286 19.90 -16.12 5.20
N GLU A 287 20.94 -16.27 6.02
CA GLU A 287 21.49 -15.18 6.84
C GLU A 287 21.81 -14.01 5.91
N GLY A 288 21.03 -12.90 6.01
CA GLY A 288 21.12 -11.77 5.10
C GLY A 288 19.82 -11.44 4.38
N GLY A 289 19.02 -12.35 3.94
CA GLY A 289 17.78 -12.10 3.19
C GLY A 289 16.73 -11.28 3.96
N PHE A 290 15.48 -11.36 3.54
CA PHE A 290 14.37 -10.56 4.13
C PHE A 290 14.35 -10.57 5.67
N GLN A 291 14.68 -11.70 6.32
CA GLN A 291 14.70 -11.80 7.79
C GLN A 291 15.84 -10.98 8.43
N GLY A 292 17.00 -10.90 7.81
CA GLY A 292 18.12 -10.04 8.24
C GLY A 292 17.74 -8.57 8.11
N LEU A 293 17.20 -8.20 6.97
CA LEU A 293 16.72 -6.83 6.70
C LEU A 293 15.56 -6.43 7.63
N LEU A 294 14.63 -7.33 7.94
CA LEU A 294 13.55 -7.08 8.90
C LEU A 294 14.09 -6.67 10.28
N ARG A 295 15.13 -7.38 10.78
CA ARG A 295 15.79 -7.02 12.05
C ARG A 295 16.47 -5.66 11.98
N THR A 296 17.16 -5.37 10.87
CA THR A 296 17.81 -4.08 10.64
C THR A 296 16.80 -2.95 10.65
N ILE A 297 15.71 -3.10 9.90
CA ILE A 297 14.63 -2.11 9.83
C ILE A 297 14.00 -1.93 11.23
N LYS A 298 13.66 -3.01 11.92
CA LYS A 298 13.09 -2.91 13.28
C LYS A 298 14.01 -2.17 14.25
N GLY A 299 15.32 -2.44 14.18
CA GLY A 299 16.32 -1.74 15.00
C GLY A 299 16.44 -0.24 14.70
N ASN A 300 16.14 0.18 13.48
CA ASN A 300 16.15 1.59 13.06
C ASN A 300 14.86 2.36 13.44
N LEU A 301 13.82 1.67 13.95
CA LEU A 301 12.49 2.21 14.20
C LEU A 301 12.12 2.20 15.71
N PRO A 302 12.84 2.95 16.59
CA PRO A 302 12.61 2.87 18.04
C PRO A 302 11.22 3.38 18.47
N ASN A 303 10.66 4.36 17.75
CA ASN A 303 9.36 5.01 18.06
C ASN A 303 8.36 4.92 16.89
N THR A 304 8.64 4.12 15.88
CA THR A 304 7.79 3.91 14.71
C THR A 304 7.34 2.46 14.70
N ALA A 305 6.04 2.21 14.62
CA ALA A 305 5.50 0.86 14.60
C ALA A 305 5.89 0.13 13.30
N LEU A 306 6.17 -1.16 13.39
CA LEU A 306 6.45 -2.01 12.24
C LEU A 306 5.28 -2.97 12.01
N ILE A 307 4.62 -2.81 10.86
CA ILE A 307 3.57 -3.70 10.35
C ILE A 307 4.20 -4.65 9.34
N LEU A 308 3.88 -5.93 9.40
CA LEU A 308 4.30 -6.91 8.39
C LEU A 308 3.10 -7.52 7.69
N ALA A 309 3.14 -7.57 6.36
CA ALA A 309 2.27 -8.35 5.48
C ALA A 309 3.09 -9.38 4.70
N GLY A 310 2.45 -10.42 4.18
CA GLY A 310 3.08 -11.43 3.33
C GLY A 310 2.88 -12.85 3.87
N GLY A 311 1.75 -13.49 3.53
CA GLY A 311 1.51 -14.90 3.85
C GLY A 311 1.44 -15.26 5.33
N LEU A 312 1.16 -14.28 6.21
CA LEU A 312 1.04 -14.54 7.65
C LEU A 312 -0.23 -15.34 7.95
N ASP A 313 -0.08 -16.32 8.83
CA ASP A 313 -1.14 -16.90 9.64
C ASP A 313 -1.06 -16.39 11.09
N ARG A 314 -2.02 -16.80 11.92
CA ARG A 314 -2.05 -16.41 13.34
C ARG A 314 -0.78 -16.81 14.08
N ALA A 315 -0.34 -18.06 13.93
CA ALA A 315 0.80 -18.60 14.67
C ALA A 315 2.10 -17.84 14.33
N ARG A 316 2.32 -17.58 13.04
CA ARG A 316 3.48 -16.81 12.58
C ARG A 316 3.43 -15.36 13.02
N ALA A 317 2.26 -14.73 12.99
CA ALA A 317 2.07 -13.36 13.48
C ALA A 317 2.37 -13.25 14.98
N GLU A 318 1.81 -14.14 15.81
CA GLU A 318 2.07 -14.16 17.25
C GLU A 318 3.55 -14.42 17.57
N GLN A 319 4.19 -15.35 16.85
CA GLN A 319 5.64 -15.63 16.99
C GLN A 319 6.50 -14.38 16.73
N LEU A 320 6.21 -13.63 15.67
CA LEU A 320 6.98 -12.44 15.30
C LEU A 320 6.75 -11.27 16.28
N ILE A 321 5.53 -11.12 16.78
CA ILE A 321 5.18 -10.12 17.80
C ILE A 321 5.87 -10.46 19.13
N ASP A 322 5.81 -11.71 19.59
CA ASP A 322 6.47 -12.15 20.82
C ASP A 322 7.99 -12.03 20.75
N ALA A 323 8.58 -12.23 19.57
CA ALA A 323 9.99 -11.99 19.32
C ALA A 323 10.38 -10.50 19.23
N GLY A 324 9.42 -9.58 19.26
CA GLY A 324 9.64 -8.14 19.13
C GLY A 324 10.11 -7.71 17.73
N LEU A 325 9.91 -8.55 16.71
CA LEU A 325 10.32 -8.27 15.33
C LEU A 325 9.31 -7.43 14.57
N ILE A 326 8.03 -7.50 14.97
CA ILE A 326 6.96 -6.66 14.44
C ILE A 326 6.05 -6.18 15.57
N ASP A 327 5.30 -5.12 15.35
CA ASP A 327 4.32 -4.60 16.29
C ASP A 327 2.89 -4.97 15.92
N LEU A 328 2.60 -5.05 14.60
CA LEU A 328 1.28 -5.34 14.04
C LEU A 328 1.43 -6.31 12.86
N ALA A 329 0.40 -7.13 12.65
CA ALA A 329 0.36 -8.11 11.56
C ALA A 329 -0.76 -7.79 10.57
N ALA A 330 -0.43 -7.66 9.29
CA ALA A 330 -1.37 -7.33 8.24
C ALA A 330 -1.78 -8.56 7.44
N PHE A 331 -3.09 -8.70 7.23
CA PHE A 331 -3.72 -9.78 6.48
C PHE A 331 -4.44 -9.21 5.26
N GLY A 332 -4.12 -9.72 4.08
CA GLY A 332 -4.76 -9.32 2.82
C GLY A 332 -5.88 -10.26 2.42
N THR A 333 -5.55 -11.31 1.64
CA THR A 333 -6.52 -12.27 1.09
C THR A 333 -7.52 -12.82 2.12
N PRO A 334 -7.13 -13.12 3.37
CA PRO A 334 -8.10 -13.57 4.38
C PRO A 334 -9.23 -12.56 4.64
N PHE A 335 -8.96 -11.25 4.62
CA PHE A 335 -9.99 -10.22 4.80
C PHE A 335 -10.96 -10.10 3.63
N ILE A 336 -10.60 -10.57 2.42
CA ILE A 336 -11.52 -10.54 1.29
C ILE A 336 -12.78 -11.33 1.63
N ALA A 337 -12.62 -12.56 2.11
CA ALA A 337 -13.72 -13.50 2.32
C ALA A 337 -14.23 -13.58 3.77
N ASN A 338 -13.58 -12.90 4.72
CA ASN A 338 -13.92 -12.98 6.13
C ASN A 338 -14.09 -11.57 6.72
N PRO A 339 -15.31 -11.00 6.68
CA PRO A 339 -15.58 -9.71 7.30
C PRO A 339 -15.29 -9.71 8.82
N ASP A 340 -15.44 -10.86 9.46
CA ASP A 340 -15.20 -11.14 10.87
C ASP A 340 -13.85 -11.82 11.16
N LEU A 341 -12.82 -11.57 10.32
CA LEU A 341 -11.54 -12.27 10.38
C LEU A 341 -10.92 -12.25 11.79
N VAL A 342 -10.98 -11.11 12.50
CA VAL A 342 -10.41 -11.00 13.85
C VAL A 342 -11.02 -12.02 14.80
N ALA A 343 -12.34 -12.16 14.81
CA ALA A 343 -13.03 -13.14 15.64
C ALA A 343 -12.68 -14.59 15.22
N ARG A 344 -12.59 -14.85 13.91
CA ARG A 344 -12.18 -16.18 13.41
C ARG A 344 -10.77 -16.55 13.85
N LEU A 345 -9.83 -15.62 13.72
CA LEU A 345 -8.45 -15.83 14.18
C LEU A 345 -8.39 -16.03 15.70
N GLN A 346 -9.15 -15.25 16.46
CA GLN A 346 -9.16 -15.31 17.92
C GLN A 346 -9.72 -16.63 18.45
N ASN A 347 -10.79 -17.14 17.85
CA ASN A 347 -11.48 -18.33 18.29
C ASN A 347 -11.06 -19.61 17.55
N GLY A 348 -10.15 -19.51 16.56
CA GLY A 348 -9.76 -20.66 15.74
C GLY A 348 -10.88 -21.17 14.82
N TRP A 349 -11.82 -20.31 14.42
CA TRP A 349 -12.91 -20.66 13.53
C TRP A 349 -12.43 -20.83 12.08
N PRO A 350 -13.08 -21.68 11.29
CA PRO A 350 -12.71 -21.90 9.90
C PRO A 350 -12.86 -20.62 9.09
N LEU A 351 -11.93 -20.39 8.14
CA LEU A 351 -12.01 -19.26 7.22
C LEU A 351 -12.86 -19.62 6.00
N ASN A 352 -13.62 -18.63 5.50
CA ASN A 352 -14.26 -18.75 4.19
C ASN A 352 -13.20 -18.77 3.09
N THR A 353 -13.46 -19.56 2.04
CA THR A 353 -12.61 -19.58 0.86
C THR A 353 -12.91 -18.38 -0.04
N PRO A 354 -11.92 -17.57 -0.40
CA PRO A 354 -12.16 -16.44 -1.29
C PRO A 354 -12.37 -16.91 -2.74
N ASP A 355 -13.37 -16.36 -3.42
CA ASP A 355 -13.58 -16.55 -4.85
C ASP A 355 -12.70 -15.57 -5.64
N ARG A 356 -11.62 -16.07 -6.23
CA ARG A 356 -10.65 -15.27 -6.98
C ARG A 356 -11.26 -14.54 -8.19
N THR A 357 -12.33 -15.07 -8.78
CA THR A 357 -13.01 -14.45 -9.92
C THR A 357 -13.72 -13.16 -9.55
N THR A 358 -13.93 -12.92 -8.25
CA THR A 358 -14.59 -11.72 -7.70
C THR A 358 -13.62 -10.74 -7.04
N PHE A 359 -12.30 -10.92 -7.18
CA PHE A 359 -11.34 -10.03 -6.51
C PHE A 359 -11.41 -8.60 -7.03
N TYR A 360 -11.61 -8.43 -8.32
CA TYR A 360 -11.65 -7.12 -8.97
C TYR A 360 -12.97 -6.89 -9.71
N GLY A 361 -13.52 -5.68 -9.63
CA GLY A 361 -14.75 -5.29 -10.32
C GLY A 361 -16.01 -5.97 -9.77
N GLY A 362 -17.11 -5.82 -10.48
CA GLY A 362 -18.41 -6.41 -10.15
C GLY A 362 -19.20 -5.63 -9.08
N GLY A 363 -20.23 -6.27 -8.56
CA GLY A 363 -21.17 -5.73 -7.58
C GLY A 363 -20.89 -6.16 -6.14
N ALA A 364 -21.96 -6.54 -5.43
CA ALA A 364 -21.89 -7.00 -4.04
C ALA A 364 -21.29 -8.39 -3.91
N LYS A 365 -21.41 -9.25 -4.96
CA LYS A 365 -20.90 -10.62 -4.95
C LYS A 365 -19.39 -10.64 -4.77
N GLY A 366 -18.91 -11.45 -3.81
CA GLY A 366 -17.49 -11.55 -3.47
C GLY A 366 -16.90 -10.27 -2.86
N TYR A 367 -17.76 -9.37 -2.38
CA TYR A 367 -17.36 -8.09 -1.79
C TYR A 367 -18.02 -7.87 -0.43
N THR A 368 -19.36 -7.70 -0.39
CA THR A 368 -20.12 -7.45 0.83
C THR A 368 -21.03 -8.61 1.25
N ASP A 369 -21.05 -9.70 0.49
CA ASP A 369 -21.96 -10.85 0.67
C ASP A 369 -21.31 -12.07 1.36
N TYR A 370 -20.02 -12.00 1.69
CA TYR A 370 -19.39 -13.07 2.48
C TYR A 370 -19.99 -13.14 3.88
N PRO A 371 -20.41 -14.33 4.34
CA PRO A 371 -21.04 -14.48 5.65
C PRO A 371 -20.03 -14.37 6.80
N ALA A 372 -20.46 -13.75 7.89
CA ALA A 372 -19.80 -13.94 9.18
C ALA A 372 -20.00 -15.39 9.66
N TYR A 373 -19.13 -15.84 10.58
CA TYR A 373 -19.25 -17.14 11.19
C TYR A 373 -20.49 -17.21 12.07
N ALA A 374 -21.37 -18.16 11.82
CA ALA A 374 -22.47 -18.52 12.70
C ALA A 374 -22.11 -19.85 13.40
N ALA A 375 -22.03 -19.84 14.74
CA ALA A 375 -21.94 -21.07 15.49
C ALA A 375 -23.20 -21.90 15.24
N ALA A 376 -23.04 -23.18 14.91
CA ALA A 376 -24.15 -24.12 14.72
C ALA A 376 -24.88 -24.38 16.03
#